data_e6ecc0ae244bff916b9f43926f7decaf
#
_entry.id   e6ecc0ae244bff916b9f43926f7decaf
#
_cell.length_a   1.000
_cell.length_b   1.000
_cell.length_c   1.000
_cell.angle_alpha   90.00
_cell.angle_beta   90.00
_cell.angle_gamma   90.00
#
_symmetry.space_group_name_H-M   'P 1'
#
loop_
_entity.id
_entity.type
_entity.pdbx_description
1 polymer ?
#
loop_
_entity_poly.entity_id
_entity_poly.type
_entity_poly.pdbx_seq_one_letter_code
_entity_poly.pdbx_strand_id
1 'polypeptide(L)'
;AMIRFGGGLRLVQRQIIVQAQFDSLKAAQWLQDTIRDLYGHEAVMTQVSRSTPNGATVQRYMIHVERGGAALALQTGLLDRRKRLVRGLPADIISGNIAQVKAAWRGAFLAHGALSDPGKAGFLEIICPSNEAALALSGAARRLGITAKPRQLRSSERITLKDPDAIERMLILMGAPHSAREWTGKRTDGEARGKANRLANFDDANMRRSAKAAAEASEKVRSEEHTS
;
A
#
# COMPACT_ATOMS: atom_id res chain seq x y z
N ALA A 1 10.36 -4.63 11.07
CA ALA A 1 9.17 -4.04 10.42
C ALA A 1 8.17 -5.12 10.00
N MET A 2 8.53 -6.12 9.17
CA MET A 2 7.59 -7.16 8.70
C MET A 2 6.75 -7.77 9.82
N ILE A 3 7.38 -8.24 10.90
CA ILE A 3 6.64 -8.84 12.03
C ILE A 3 5.68 -7.84 12.67
N ARG A 4 6.12 -6.59 12.89
CA ARG A 4 5.28 -5.54 13.49
C ARG A 4 4.02 -5.24 12.67
N PHE A 5 4.17 -5.13 11.34
CA PHE A 5 3.06 -4.81 10.45
C PHE A 5 2.24 -6.05 10.08
N GLY A 6 2.83 -7.24 10.09
CA GLY A 6 2.12 -8.49 9.81
C GLY A 6 1.32 -9.06 10.99
N GLY A 7 1.52 -8.54 12.19
CA GLY A 7 0.82 -9.06 13.38
C GLY A 7 1.45 -8.59 14.69
N GLY A 8 2.60 -9.13 15.07
CA GLY A 8 3.32 -8.74 16.28
C GLY A 8 3.35 -9.85 17.34
N LEU A 9 2.96 -9.50 18.56
CA LEU A 9 3.03 -10.40 19.71
C LEU A 9 1.64 -10.86 20.14
N ARG A 10 1.55 -12.12 20.52
CA ARG A 10 0.39 -12.69 21.22
C ARG A 10 0.85 -13.33 22.53
N LEU A 11 0.02 -13.18 23.55
CA LEU A 11 0.21 -13.87 24.82
C LEU A 11 -0.75 -15.06 24.84
N VAL A 12 -0.20 -16.28 24.86
CA VAL A 12 -0.95 -17.54 24.94
C VAL A 12 -0.40 -18.33 26.10
N GLN A 13 -1.24 -18.70 27.07
CA GLN A 13 -0.85 -19.46 28.25
C GLN A 13 0.40 -18.89 28.97
N ARG A 14 0.48 -17.58 29.11
CA ARG A 14 1.63 -16.84 29.69
C ARG A 14 2.93 -16.91 28.86
N GLN A 15 2.87 -17.46 27.64
CA GLN A 15 4.00 -17.46 26.71
C GLN A 15 3.83 -16.39 25.65
N ILE A 16 4.91 -15.72 25.30
CA ILE A 16 4.93 -14.76 24.20
C ILE A 16 5.19 -15.50 22.91
N ILE A 17 4.22 -15.44 22.00
CA ILE A 17 4.31 -15.98 20.66
C ILE A 17 4.49 -14.79 19.71
N VAL A 18 5.48 -14.86 18.82
CA VAL A 18 5.60 -13.93 17.69
C VAL A 18 4.79 -14.47 16.53
N GLN A 19 3.90 -13.65 15.98
CA GLN A 19 3.03 -14.03 14.87
C GLN A 19 3.03 -12.94 13.80
N ALA A 20 3.05 -13.36 12.51
CA ALA A 20 2.89 -12.45 11.39
C ALA A 20 2.13 -13.14 10.26
N GLN A 21 1.24 -12.42 9.57
CA GLN A 21 0.41 -12.90 8.48
C GLN A 21 0.71 -12.13 7.21
N PHE A 22 0.72 -12.84 6.07
CA PHE A 22 1.04 -12.30 4.74
C PHE A 22 0.06 -12.84 3.71
N ASP A 23 -0.19 -12.04 2.69
CA ASP A 23 -0.94 -12.47 1.50
C ASP A 23 0.00 -13.12 0.44
N SER A 24 1.31 -12.90 0.56
CA SER A 24 2.35 -13.44 -0.33
C SER A 24 3.10 -14.61 0.32
N LEU A 25 3.08 -15.77 -0.33
CA LEU A 25 3.89 -16.94 0.07
C LEU A 25 5.38 -16.59 0.11
N LYS A 26 5.88 -15.88 -0.91
CA LYS A 26 7.30 -15.49 -0.98
C LYS A 26 7.72 -14.60 0.18
N ALA A 27 6.85 -13.65 0.58
CA ALA A 27 7.13 -12.79 1.73
C ALA A 27 7.14 -13.59 3.04
N ALA A 28 6.22 -14.54 3.20
CA ALA A 28 6.17 -15.43 4.36
C ALA A 28 7.41 -16.33 4.45
N GLN A 29 7.78 -16.99 3.35
CA GLN A 29 8.97 -17.82 3.26
C GLN A 29 10.25 -17.03 3.58
N TRP A 30 10.39 -15.83 2.98
CA TRP A 30 11.53 -14.98 3.26
C TRP A 30 11.62 -14.60 4.74
N LEU A 31 10.51 -14.30 5.38
CA LEU A 31 10.51 -14.01 6.82
C LEU A 31 10.86 -15.26 7.65
N GLN A 32 10.32 -16.42 7.29
CA GLN A 32 10.62 -17.69 7.97
C GLN A 32 12.12 -18.00 7.92
N ASP A 33 12.73 -17.92 6.73
CA ASP A 33 14.17 -18.13 6.54
C ASP A 33 14.99 -17.09 7.30
N THR A 34 14.58 -15.81 7.24
CA THR A 34 15.26 -14.74 7.98
C THR A 34 15.22 -14.95 9.48
N ILE A 35 14.11 -15.43 10.04
CA ILE A 35 14.00 -15.72 11.47
C ILE A 35 14.97 -16.85 11.85
N ARG A 36 15.04 -17.90 11.05
CA ARG A 36 15.97 -19.02 11.28
C ARG A 36 17.42 -18.57 11.15
N ASP A 37 17.77 -17.93 10.04
CA ASP A 37 19.16 -17.68 9.66
C ASP A 37 19.81 -16.54 10.46
N LEU A 38 19.05 -15.49 10.79
CA LEU A 38 19.59 -14.33 11.52
C LEU A 38 19.34 -14.37 13.02
N TYR A 39 18.27 -15.02 13.47
CA TYR A 39 17.88 -15.00 14.89
C TYR A 39 17.96 -16.37 15.55
N GLY A 40 18.15 -17.45 14.78
CA GLY A 40 18.30 -18.81 15.32
C GLY A 40 17.02 -19.41 15.91
N HIS A 41 15.84 -18.94 15.47
CA HIS A 41 14.57 -19.46 15.94
C HIS A 41 13.84 -20.24 14.84
N GLU A 42 13.19 -21.32 15.23
CA GLU A 42 12.29 -22.04 14.32
C GLU A 42 10.94 -21.31 14.22
N ALA A 43 10.52 -21.06 13.00
CA ALA A 43 9.24 -20.47 12.68
C ALA A 43 8.38 -21.46 11.91
N VAL A 44 7.15 -21.69 12.37
CA VAL A 44 6.18 -22.54 11.69
C VAL A 44 5.34 -21.69 10.75
N MET A 45 5.20 -22.13 9.49
CA MET A 45 4.32 -21.51 8.53
C MET A 45 3.07 -22.35 8.36
N THR A 46 1.91 -21.71 8.48
CA THR A 46 0.60 -22.33 8.20
C THR A 46 -0.12 -21.55 7.12
N GLN A 47 -0.80 -22.26 6.23
CA GLN A 47 -1.63 -21.67 5.20
C GLN A 47 -3.09 -21.69 5.67
N VAL A 48 -3.74 -20.55 5.58
CA VAL A 48 -5.16 -20.38 5.92
C VAL A 48 -5.90 -19.88 4.68
N SER A 49 -6.87 -20.66 4.24
CA SER A 49 -7.77 -20.26 3.14
C SER A 49 -9.04 -19.65 3.73
N ARG A 50 -9.44 -18.50 3.21
CA ARG A 50 -10.69 -17.83 3.61
C ARG A 50 -11.52 -17.49 2.39
N SER A 51 -12.76 -17.92 2.39
CA SER A 51 -13.73 -17.51 1.37
C SER A 51 -14.17 -16.08 1.63
N THR A 52 -14.14 -15.24 0.60
CA THR A 52 -14.70 -13.90 0.63
C THR A 52 -16.22 -13.94 0.38
N PRO A 53 -16.98 -12.91 0.75
CA PRO A 53 -18.40 -12.83 0.45
C PRO A 53 -18.74 -12.96 -1.05
N ASN A 54 -17.79 -12.65 -1.92
CA ASN A 54 -17.94 -12.76 -3.38
C ASN A 54 -17.54 -14.14 -3.93
N GLY A 55 -17.36 -15.17 -3.07
CA GLY A 55 -17.01 -16.52 -3.46
C GLY A 55 -15.53 -16.74 -3.85
N ALA A 56 -14.70 -15.72 -3.85
CA ALA A 56 -13.27 -15.87 -4.10
C ALA A 56 -12.56 -16.44 -2.88
N THR A 57 -11.63 -17.36 -3.07
CA THR A 57 -10.78 -17.89 -2.00
C THR A 57 -9.50 -17.08 -1.91
N VAL A 58 -9.30 -16.42 -0.76
CA VAL A 58 -8.05 -15.72 -0.45
C VAL A 58 -7.18 -16.61 0.42
N GLN A 59 -5.97 -16.84 -0.02
CA GLN A 59 -4.97 -17.58 0.76
C GLN A 59 -4.14 -16.60 1.58
N ARG A 60 -3.87 -16.98 2.83
CA ARG A 60 -3.01 -16.23 3.75
C ARG A 60 -2.00 -17.16 4.39
N TYR A 61 -0.81 -16.64 4.59
CA TYR A 61 0.31 -17.38 5.16
C TYR A 61 0.63 -16.79 6.53
N MET A 62 0.54 -17.61 7.55
CA MET A 62 0.79 -17.21 8.93
C MET A 62 2.10 -17.84 9.40
N ILE A 63 3.00 -17.00 9.87
CA ILE A 63 4.26 -17.38 10.50
C ILE A 63 4.09 -17.26 12.01
N HIS A 64 4.47 -18.29 12.77
CA HIS A 64 4.53 -18.20 14.23
C HIS A 64 5.80 -18.82 14.78
N VAL A 65 6.29 -18.17 15.83
CA VAL A 65 7.40 -18.65 16.65
C VAL A 65 6.88 -18.81 18.07
N GLU A 66 6.70 -20.07 18.48
CA GLU A 66 6.22 -20.42 19.81
C GLU A 66 7.39 -20.53 20.77
N ARG A 67 8.37 -21.39 20.43
CA ARG A 67 9.59 -21.54 21.22
C ARG A 67 10.55 -20.40 20.95
N GLY A 68 10.95 -19.68 22.00
CA GLY A 68 11.84 -18.53 21.86
C GLY A 68 11.17 -17.23 21.41
N GLY A 69 9.82 -17.16 21.34
CA GLY A 69 9.10 -15.98 20.93
C GLY A 69 9.44 -14.72 21.73
N ALA A 70 9.65 -14.85 23.04
CA ALA A 70 10.08 -13.72 23.88
C ALA A 70 11.50 -13.25 23.53
N ALA A 71 12.42 -14.17 23.24
CA ALA A 71 13.78 -13.83 22.82
C ALA A 71 13.78 -13.14 21.46
N LEU A 72 13.05 -13.69 20.48
CA LEU A 72 12.89 -13.08 19.17
C LEU A 72 12.24 -11.68 19.27
N ALA A 73 11.27 -11.51 20.17
CA ALA A 73 10.62 -10.21 20.39
C ALA A 73 11.59 -9.15 20.92
N LEU A 74 12.52 -9.53 21.78
CA LEU A 74 13.60 -8.66 22.26
C LEU A 74 14.63 -8.37 21.15
N GLN A 75 15.08 -9.40 20.43
CA GLN A 75 16.06 -9.28 19.35
C GLN A 75 15.55 -8.37 18.21
N THR A 76 14.27 -8.44 17.91
CA THR A 76 13.63 -7.65 16.84
C THR A 76 13.09 -6.29 17.30
N GLY A 77 13.25 -5.95 18.58
CA GLY A 77 12.76 -4.71 19.18
C GLY A 77 11.23 -4.61 19.25
N LEU A 78 10.50 -5.71 19.18
CA LEU A 78 9.07 -5.75 19.48
C LEU A 78 8.79 -5.57 20.97
N LEU A 79 9.74 -5.98 21.79
CA LEU A 79 9.85 -5.64 23.21
C LEU A 79 11.10 -4.79 23.43
N ASP A 80 10.99 -3.79 24.31
CA ASP A 80 12.14 -3.04 24.79
C ASP A 80 12.97 -3.84 25.83
N ARG A 81 14.12 -3.28 26.24
CA ARG A 81 14.99 -3.92 27.25
C ARG A 81 14.30 -4.14 28.60
N ARG A 82 13.20 -3.42 28.87
CA ARG A 82 12.37 -3.59 30.05
C ARG A 82 11.18 -4.51 29.81
N LYS A 83 11.20 -5.29 28.71
CA LYS A 83 10.14 -6.22 28.28
C LYS A 83 8.77 -5.55 28.05
N ARG A 84 8.74 -4.26 27.76
CA ARG A 84 7.51 -3.53 27.43
C ARG A 84 7.28 -3.58 25.92
N LEU A 85 6.01 -3.69 25.53
CA LEU A 85 5.61 -3.71 24.13
C LEU A 85 5.94 -2.38 23.43
N VAL A 86 6.69 -2.46 22.34
CA VAL A 86 6.95 -1.34 21.44
C VAL A 86 5.81 -1.27 20.43
N ARG A 87 4.93 -0.28 20.50
CA ARG A 87 3.76 -0.16 19.61
C ARG A 87 4.10 0.36 18.22
N GLY A 88 5.11 1.21 18.11
CA GLY A 88 5.62 1.72 16.83
C GLY A 88 6.72 0.84 16.23
N LEU A 89 7.65 1.48 15.54
CA LEU A 89 8.91 0.88 15.12
C LEU A 89 9.95 1.00 16.25
N PRO A 90 10.88 0.04 16.36
CA PRO A 90 12.00 0.16 17.30
C PRO A 90 12.80 1.44 17.08
N ALA A 91 13.28 2.03 18.19
CA ALA A 91 14.04 3.28 18.16
C ALA A 91 15.26 3.20 17.23
N ASP A 92 15.99 2.07 17.25
CA ASP A 92 17.15 1.83 16.40
C ASP A 92 16.83 1.88 14.89
N ILE A 93 15.59 1.57 14.50
CA ILE A 93 15.13 1.70 13.12
C ILE A 93 14.77 3.15 12.81
N ILE A 94 14.07 3.83 13.72
CA ILE A 94 13.63 5.22 13.53
C ILE A 94 14.83 6.16 13.44
N SER A 95 15.82 6.00 14.32
CA SER A 95 17.06 6.77 14.35
C SER A 95 18.17 6.19 13.47
N GLY A 96 17.95 5.02 12.89
CA GLY A 96 18.92 4.29 12.09
C GLY A 96 19.35 4.98 10.80
N ASN A 97 20.22 4.35 10.03
CA ASN A 97 20.67 4.87 8.75
C ASN A 97 19.59 4.77 7.66
N ILE A 98 19.83 5.42 6.52
CA ILE A 98 18.87 5.45 5.40
C ILE A 98 18.55 4.04 4.86
N ALA A 99 19.49 3.10 4.89
CA ALA A 99 19.24 1.73 4.46
C ALA A 99 18.22 1.01 5.39
N GLN A 100 18.32 1.24 6.70
CA GLN A 100 17.35 0.72 7.68
C GLN A 100 15.96 1.32 7.49
N VAL A 101 15.89 2.62 7.20
CA VAL A 101 14.62 3.31 6.92
C VAL A 101 13.96 2.75 5.65
N LYS A 102 14.71 2.55 4.57
CA LYS A 102 14.23 1.90 3.33
C LYS A 102 13.73 0.48 3.61
N ALA A 103 14.49 -0.30 4.39
CA ALA A 103 14.13 -1.67 4.76
C ALA A 103 12.87 -1.70 5.65
N ALA A 104 12.66 -0.71 6.52
CA ALA A 104 11.45 -0.60 7.33
C ALA A 104 10.20 -0.38 6.45
N TRP A 105 10.27 0.53 5.48
CA TRP A 105 9.20 0.77 4.52
C TRP A 105 8.91 -0.47 3.67
N ARG A 106 9.94 -1.10 3.11
CA ARG A 106 9.79 -2.36 2.36
C ARG A 106 9.13 -3.44 3.21
N GLY A 107 9.59 -3.64 4.45
CA GLY A 107 9.04 -4.65 5.33
C GLY A 107 7.59 -4.39 5.74
N ALA A 108 7.21 -3.13 5.96
CA ALA A 108 5.82 -2.74 6.24
C ALA A 108 4.92 -2.94 5.01
N PHE A 109 5.41 -2.58 3.81
CA PHE A 109 4.69 -2.77 2.56
C PHE A 109 4.48 -4.25 2.23
N LEU A 110 5.50 -5.09 2.40
CA LEU A 110 5.38 -6.55 2.17
C LEU A 110 4.41 -7.22 3.15
N ALA A 111 4.21 -6.64 4.32
CA ALA A 111 3.25 -7.16 5.30
C ALA A 111 1.80 -6.80 4.95
N HIS A 112 1.49 -5.52 4.80
CA HIS A 112 0.13 -5.03 4.61
C HIS A 112 0.06 -3.79 3.69
N GLY A 113 0.92 -3.76 2.68
CA GLY A 113 0.90 -2.73 1.66
C GLY A 113 -0.05 -3.04 0.51
N ALA A 114 -0.61 -2.00 -0.07
CA ALA A 114 -1.38 -2.06 -1.30
C ALA A 114 -0.92 -0.94 -2.25
N LEU A 115 -0.78 -1.30 -3.51
CA LEU A 115 -0.53 -0.37 -4.60
C LEU A 115 -1.73 -0.43 -5.53
N SER A 116 -2.40 0.69 -5.73
CA SER A 116 -3.53 0.74 -6.64
C SER A 116 -3.10 0.65 -8.09
N ASP A 117 -4.01 0.20 -8.94
CA ASP A 117 -3.84 0.32 -10.38
C ASP A 117 -3.78 1.82 -10.76
N PRO A 118 -2.80 2.27 -11.55
CA PRO A 118 -2.55 3.68 -11.85
C PRO A 118 -3.61 4.35 -12.72
N GLY A 119 -4.67 3.63 -13.11
CA GLY A 119 -5.64 4.08 -14.12
C GLY A 119 -6.55 5.26 -13.76
N LYS A 120 -6.78 5.59 -12.48
CA LYS A 120 -7.70 6.67 -12.08
C LYS A 120 -7.19 7.55 -10.94
N ALA A 121 -6.84 7.00 -9.81
CA ALA A 121 -6.29 7.73 -8.67
C ALA A 121 -5.27 6.82 -7.99
N GLY A 122 -4.03 6.90 -8.45
CA GLY A 122 -2.94 6.11 -7.91
C GLY A 122 -2.75 6.36 -6.42
N PHE A 123 -2.59 5.30 -5.64
CA PHE A 123 -2.16 5.40 -4.26
C PHE A 123 -1.26 4.22 -3.87
N LEU A 124 -0.34 4.48 -2.98
CA LEU A 124 0.35 3.46 -2.21
C LEU A 124 -0.11 3.60 -0.75
N GLU A 125 -0.59 2.52 -0.18
CA GLU A 125 -1.13 2.50 1.17
C GLU A 125 -0.56 1.34 1.98
N ILE A 126 -0.34 1.56 3.28
CA ILE A 126 0.03 0.50 4.21
C ILE A 126 -0.93 0.57 5.40
N ILE A 127 -1.56 -0.56 5.72
CA ILE A 127 -2.34 -0.71 6.95
C ILE A 127 -1.37 -0.86 8.11
N CYS A 128 -1.57 -0.05 9.15
CA CYS A 128 -0.71 0.02 10.31
C CYS A 128 -1.37 -0.63 11.52
N PRO A 129 -0.63 -1.36 12.36
CA PRO A 129 -1.18 -2.01 13.54
C PRO A 129 -1.56 -1.03 14.66
N SER A 130 -1.05 0.19 14.61
CA SER A 130 -1.34 1.26 15.57
C SER A 130 -1.02 2.63 15.00
N ASN A 131 -1.52 3.69 15.63
CA ASN A 131 -1.21 5.07 15.28
C ASN A 131 0.30 5.36 15.43
N GLU A 132 0.95 4.81 16.46
CA GLU A 132 2.39 4.96 16.67
C GLU A 132 3.20 4.36 15.53
N ALA A 133 2.75 3.25 14.96
CA ALA A 133 3.37 2.63 13.78
C ALA A 133 3.18 3.49 12.52
N ALA A 134 1.99 4.09 12.34
CA ALA A 134 1.72 5.01 11.24
C ALA A 134 2.57 6.29 11.34
N LEU A 135 2.68 6.88 12.53
CA LEU A 135 3.53 8.05 12.77
C LEU A 135 5.02 7.73 12.57
N ALA A 136 5.48 6.55 13.01
CA ALA A 136 6.86 6.12 12.80
C ALA A 136 7.19 5.97 11.30
N LEU A 137 6.29 5.37 10.50
CA LEU A 137 6.47 5.29 9.05
C LEU A 137 6.39 6.68 8.37
N SER A 138 5.52 7.58 8.84
CA SER A 138 5.47 8.96 8.34
C SER A 138 6.78 9.68 8.58
N GLY A 139 7.35 9.57 9.78
CA GLY A 139 8.68 10.12 10.10
C GLY A 139 9.79 9.50 9.24
N ALA A 140 9.74 8.18 9.04
CA ALA A 140 10.66 7.45 8.16
C ALA A 140 10.58 7.93 6.70
N ALA A 141 9.37 8.14 6.15
CA ALA A 141 9.19 8.69 4.81
C ALA A 141 9.79 10.09 4.66
N ARG A 142 9.59 10.95 5.68
CA ARG A 142 10.16 12.31 5.70
C ARG A 142 11.69 12.30 5.61
N ARG A 143 12.34 11.34 6.27
CA ARG A 143 13.80 11.15 6.16
C ARG A 143 14.24 10.70 4.76
N LEU A 144 13.35 10.12 3.97
CA LEU A 144 13.56 9.77 2.56
C LEU A 144 13.16 10.91 1.60
N GLY A 145 12.78 12.08 2.14
CA GLY A 145 12.29 13.23 1.35
C GLY A 145 10.91 13.00 0.75
N ILE A 146 10.09 12.15 1.37
CA ILE A 146 8.74 11.81 0.91
C ILE A 146 7.71 12.17 1.99
N THR A 147 6.63 12.83 1.59
CA THR A 147 5.51 13.12 2.48
C THR A 147 4.46 12.02 2.41
N ALA A 148 4.36 11.24 3.48
CA ALA A 148 3.33 10.21 3.64
C ALA A 148 2.37 10.63 4.76
N LYS A 149 1.05 10.57 4.48
CA LYS A 149 0.03 11.08 5.40
C LYS A 149 -0.62 9.93 6.18
N PRO A 150 -0.54 9.92 7.52
CA PRO A 150 -1.33 9.03 8.34
C PRO A 150 -2.82 9.35 8.15
N ARG A 151 -3.63 8.31 8.13
CA ARG A 151 -5.10 8.41 8.04
C ARG A 151 -5.72 7.34 8.91
N GLN A 152 -6.77 7.69 9.60
CA GLN A 152 -7.67 6.74 10.24
C GLN A 152 -8.86 6.53 9.33
N LEU A 153 -9.13 5.29 8.96
CA LEU A 153 -10.30 4.91 8.17
C LEU A 153 -11.05 3.81 8.89
N ARG A 154 -12.27 4.11 9.37
CA ARG A 154 -13.04 3.22 10.24
C ARG A 154 -12.22 2.82 11.49
N SER A 155 -11.91 1.54 11.65
CA SER A 155 -11.12 1.01 12.77
C SER A 155 -9.66 0.70 12.45
N SER A 156 -9.15 1.14 11.28
CA SER A 156 -7.78 0.86 10.85
C SER A 156 -6.96 2.12 10.65
N GLU A 157 -5.77 2.13 11.23
CA GLU A 157 -4.75 3.14 10.96
C GLU A 157 -4.06 2.83 9.64
N ARG A 158 -3.81 3.85 8.84
CA ARG A 158 -3.17 3.72 7.52
C ARG A 158 -2.20 4.83 7.27
N ILE A 159 -1.22 4.56 6.43
CA ILE A 159 -0.36 5.58 5.84
C ILE A 159 -0.51 5.55 4.33
N THR A 160 -0.70 6.72 3.72
CA THR A 160 -1.04 6.80 2.29
C THR A 160 -0.14 7.81 1.59
N LEU A 161 0.34 7.41 0.41
CA LEU A 161 0.96 8.26 -0.63
C LEU A 161 -0.03 8.38 -1.79
N LYS A 162 -0.24 9.60 -2.28
CA LYS A 162 -1.13 9.88 -3.42
C LYS A 162 -0.41 10.59 -4.56
N ASP A 163 0.70 11.25 -4.26
CA ASP A 163 1.52 11.89 -5.26
C ASP A 163 2.23 10.83 -6.11
N PRO A 164 2.02 10.81 -7.45
CA PRO A 164 2.58 9.80 -8.33
C PRO A 164 4.12 9.73 -8.29
N ASP A 165 4.78 10.87 -8.23
CA ASP A 165 6.24 10.93 -8.22
C ASP A 165 6.78 10.42 -6.87
N ALA A 166 6.07 10.69 -5.77
CA ALA A 166 6.39 10.14 -4.46
C ALA A 166 6.18 8.62 -4.40
N ILE A 167 5.13 8.09 -5.07
CA ILE A 167 4.88 6.64 -5.16
C ILE A 167 6.01 5.97 -5.93
N GLU A 168 6.37 6.47 -7.12
CA GLU A 168 7.45 5.94 -7.93
C GLU A 168 8.78 5.94 -7.15
N ARG A 169 9.14 7.08 -6.56
CA ARG A 169 10.35 7.21 -5.73
C ARG A 169 10.34 6.23 -4.54
N MET A 170 9.21 6.06 -3.87
CA MET A 170 9.10 5.13 -2.76
C MET A 170 9.29 3.68 -3.21
N LEU A 171 8.72 3.27 -4.34
CA LEU A 171 8.92 1.93 -4.93
C LEU A 171 10.39 1.68 -5.24
N ILE A 172 11.09 2.64 -5.85
CA ILE A 172 12.53 2.55 -6.11
C ILE A 172 13.32 2.43 -4.81
N LEU A 173 13.02 3.25 -3.80
CA LEU A 173 13.69 3.25 -2.50
C LEU A 173 13.47 1.95 -1.72
N MET A 174 12.31 1.32 -1.88
CA MET A 174 12.02 0.00 -1.33
C MET A 174 12.71 -1.15 -2.07
N GLY A 175 13.38 -0.87 -3.21
CA GLY A 175 14.10 -1.86 -4.01
C GLY A 175 13.24 -2.55 -5.06
N ALA A 176 12.18 -1.90 -5.54
CA ALA A 176 11.29 -2.37 -6.59
C ALA A 176 11.31 -1.45 -7.85
N PRO A 177 12.49 -1.20 -8.48
CA PRO A 177 12.57 -0.27 -9.60
C PRO A 177 11.85 -0.76 -10.86
N HIS A 178 11.72 -2.07 -11.05
CA HIS A 178 10.95 -2.65 -12.14
C HIS A 178 9.46 -2.34 -11.98
N SER A 179 8.89 -2.63 -10.81
CA SER A 179 7.49 -2.33 -10.49
C SER A 179 7.18 -0.83 -10.54
N ALA A 180 8.15 0.02 -10.17
CA ALA A 180 8.03 1.47 -10.31
C ALA A 180 7.83 1.86 -11.78
N ARG A 181 8.70 1.36 -12.68
CA ARG A 181 8.62 1.64 -14.12
C ARG A 181 7.31 1.13 -14.74
N GLU A 182 6.89 -0.09 -14.41
CA GLU A 182 5.61 -0.65 -14.87
C GLU A 182 4.43 0.21 -14.42
N TRP A 183 4.42 0.60 -13.17
CA TRP A 183 3.34 1.41 -12.60
C TRP A 183 3.27 2.79 -13.26
N THR A 184 4.42 3.46 -13.45
CA THR A 184 4.51 4.76 -14.14
C THR A 184 4.10 4.64 -15.61
N GLY A 185 4.54 3.59 -16.32
CA GLY A 185 4.13 3.35 -17.71
C GLY A 185 2.62 3.19 -17.87
N LYS A 186 1.99 2.35 -17.04
CA LYS A 186 0.53 2.18 -17.03
C LYS A 186 -0.21 3.49 -16.71
N ARG A 187 0.34 4.33 -15.83
CA ARG A 187 -0.22 5.64 -15.49
C ARG A 187 -0.22 6.57 -16.71
N THR A 188 0.93 6.71 -17.37
CA THR A 188 1.07 7.59 -18.55
C THR A 188 0.16 7.16 -19.71
N ASP A 189 0.06 5.85 -19.95
CA ASP A 189 -0.85 5.29 -20.96
C ASP A 189 -2.33 5.54 -20.61
N GLY A 190 -2.68 5.43 -19.33
CA GLY A 190 -4.03 5.71 -18.82
C GLY A 190 -4.40 7.19 -18.95
N GLU A 191 -3.46 8.09 -18.63
CA GLU A 191 -3.64 9.54 -18.78
C GLU A 191 -3.78 9.95 -20.25
N ALA A 192 -2.96 9.39 -21.14
CA ALA A 192 -3.03 9.63 -22.58
C ALA A 192 -4.39 9.20 -23.16
N ARG A 193 -4.84 7.97 -22.81
CA ARG A 193 -6.17 7.47 -23.22
C ARG A 193 -7.30 8.32 -22.65
N GLY A 194 -7.24 8.72 -21.39
CA GLY A 194 -8.22 9.58 -20.75
C GLY A 194 -8.29 10.96 -21.39
N LYS A 195 -7.15 11.52 -21.82
CA LYS A 195 -7.08 12.81 -22.55
C LYS A 195 -7.68 12.68 -23.95
N ALA A 196 -7.35 11.62 -24.69
CA ALA A 196 -7.91 11.36 -26.02
C ALA A 196 -9.44 11.19 -25.97
N ASN A 197 -9.96 10.41 -25.01
CA ASN A 197 -11.41 10.23 -24.84
C ASN A 197 -12.14 11.55 -24.48
N ARG A 198 -11.53 12.41 -23.63
CA ARG A 198 -12.12 13.73 -23.32
C ARG A 198 -12.16 14.63 -24.57
N LEU A 199 -11.11 14.62 -25.39
CA LEU A 199 -11.06 15.40 -26.63
C LEU A 199 -12.13 14.91 -27.61
N ALA A 200 -12.23 13.60 -27.84
CA ALA A 200 -13.24 13.01 -28.71
C ALA A 200 -14.68 13.35 -28.25
N ASN A 201 -14.95 13.25 -26.94
CA ASN A 201 -16.26 13.62 -26.40
C ASN A 201 -16.56 15.11 -26.52
N PHE A 202 -15.55 15.98 -26.43
CA PHE A 202 -15.69 17.42 -26.63
C PHE A 202 -16.01 17.75 -28.10
N ASP A 203 -15.32 17.11 -29.04
CA ASP A 203 -15.54 17.28 -30.46
C ASP A 203 -16.95 16.82 -30.89
N ASP A 204 -17.38 15.64 -30.38
CA ASP A 204 -18.73 15.10 -30.61
C ASP A 204 -19.82 16.05 -30.05
N ALA A 205 -19.62 16.56 -28.83
CA ALA A 205 -20.55 17.54 -28.25
C ALA A 205 -20.59 18.87 -28.99
N ASN A 206 -19.48 19.32 -29.54
CA ASN A 206 -19.42 20.52 -30.40
C ASN A 206 -20.13 20.28 -31.74
N MET A 207 -19.89 19.14 -32.38
CA MET A 207 -20.53 18.77 -33.65
C MET A 207 -22.06 18.70 -33.48
N ARG A 208 -22.57 18.08 -32.40
CA ARG A 208 -24.01 18.02 -32.08
C ARG A 208 -24.59 19.43 -31.87
N ARG A 209 -23.89 20.31 -31.14
CA ARG A 209 -24.34 21.72 -30.96
C ARG A 209 -24.38 22.50 -32.28
N SER A 210 -23.36 22.36 -33.12
CA SER A 210 -23.31 22.99 -34.42
C SER A 210 -24.41 22.49 -35.37
N ALA A 211 -24.66 21.18 -35.41
CA ALA A 211 -25.74 20.58 -36.19
C ALA A 211 -27.12 21.06 -35.70
N LYS A 212 -27.34 21.15 -34.39
CA LYS A 212 -28.58 21.68 -33.82
C LYS A 212 -28.80 23.17 -34.19
N ALA A 213 -27.77 23.99 -34.04
CA ALA A 213 -27.81 25.40 -34.40
C ALA A 213 -28.07 25.61 -35.90
N ALA A 214 -27.46 24.81 -36.78
CA ALA A 214 -27.73 24.84 -38.21
C ALA A 214 -29.18 24.43 -38.55
N ALA A 215 -29.73 23.41 -37.90
CA ALA A 215 -31.12 22.98 -38.06
C ALA A 215 -32.11 24.11 -37.64
N GLU A 216 -31.89 24.69 -36.45
CA GLU A 216 -32.71 25.80 -35.93
C GLU A 216 -32.65 27.04 -36.85
N ALA A 217 -31.47 27.39 -37.39
CA ALA A 217 -31.31 28.47 -38.33
C ALA A 217 -32.07 28.21 -39.67
N SER A 218 -31.97 26.97 -40.18
CA SER A 218 -32.69 26.59 -41.42
C SER A 218 -34.21 26.61 -41.25
N GLU A 219 -34.72 26.23 -40.08
CA GLU A 219 -36.15 26.24 -39.76
C GLU A 219 -36.69 27.68 -39.64
N LYS A 220 -35.88 28.59 -39.08
CA LYS A 220 -36.19 30.00 -38.97
C LYS A 220 -36.29 30.69 -40.34
N VAL A 221 -35.32 30.43 -41.22
CA VAL A 221 -35.35 30.98 -42.61
C VAL A 221 -36.59 30.49 -43.38
N ARG A 222 -36.91 29.18 -43.25
CA ARG A 222 -38.08 28.59 -43.92
C ARG A 222 -39.40 29.16 -43.38
N SER A 223 -39.52 29.49 -42.10
CA SER A 223 -40.71 30.11 -41.53
C SER A 223 -40.89 31.58 -41.94
N GLU A 224 -39.79 32.31 -42.17
CA GLU A 224 -39.83 33.69 -42.64
C GLU A 224 -40.22 33.79 -44.14
N GLU A 225 -39.80 32.81 -44.96
CA GLU A 225 -40.20 32.76 -46.41
C GLU A 225 -41.69 32.40 -46.55
N HIS A 226 -42.35 31.78 -45.61
CA HIS A 226 -43.78 31.46 -45.68
C HIS A 226 -44.70 32.58 -45.15
N THR A 227 -44.14 33.68 -44.63
CA THR A 227 -44.92 34.76 -44.01
C THR A 227 -44.85 36.07 -44.88
N SER A 228 -44.19 36.05 -46.02
CA SER A 228 -44.13 37.10 -47.00
C SER A 228 -45.00 36.78 -48.22
#